data_fb7ff92384a81e2ac478f9e5c1de4c2a
#
_entry.id   fb7ff92384a81e2ac478f9e5c1de4c2a
#
_cell.length_a   1.000
_cell.length_b   1.000
_cell.length_c   1.000
_cell.angle_alpha   90.00
_cell.angle_beta   90.00
_cell.angle_gamma   90.00
#
_symmetry.space_group_name_H-M   'P 1'
#
loop_
_entity.id
_entity.type
_entity.pdbx_description
1 polymer ?
#
loop_
_entity_poly.entity_id
_entity_poly.type
_entity_poly.pdbx_seq_one_letter_code
_entity_poly.pdbx_strand_id
1 'polypeptide(L)'
;MELQGLNPNAPSLDTQRDWLLDWLTAAQLPRFNRKGVLRVVREVGLAPWLAGVERGMLRSARERALRQQDRMQKEGICALVWGHQGYPHALAQLPDAPWILFVKGPLGVLSGPRPVAVVGTRRASSLGCAAVGGVLDGMAGLEWTLVSGMADGIDAAAHQAALERGVPTVACLAHGLHAVHPRSNARLGHRILESGGCWVSEYRLGTPPTKYTFPARNRIIAGLSQSVVVVESNDPGGSLITARLAQDYDRRVFALSPSWCAEGMKGNARLIQDQVAELLHLPEDLPAAMGWKKAVTTKPESEDQDLVVSVLDLYLSRPFDEVVAALEWSRSATRQALLEGELGGWVRAWPGDRFTRTCRKRT
;
A
#
# COMPACT_ATOMS: atom_id res chain seq x y z
N MET A 1 2.48 -21.54 -18.21
CA MET A 1 1.88 -21.17 -19.53
C MET A 1 2.46 -19.82 -19.88
N GLU A 2 3.49 -19.84 -20.74
CA GLU A 2 4.31 -18.69 -21.11
C GLU A 2 3.46 -17.62 -21.81
N LEU A 3 3.62 -16.36 -21.37
CA LEU A 3 3.07 -15.16 -22.03
C LEU A 3 3.85 -14.90 -23.34
N GLN A 4 3.79 -15.84 -24.30
CA GLN A 4 4.22 -15.61 -25.68
C GLN A 4 3.08 -14.90 -26.41
N GLY A 5 3.18 -13.60 -26.61
CA GLY A 5 2.21 -12.82 -27.37
C GLY A 5 2.29 -11.30 -27.20
N LEU A 6 3.33 -10.78 -26.57
CA LEU A 6 3.58 -9.33 -26.59
C LEU A 6 4.22 -8.98 -27.95
N ASN A 7 3.41 -8.40 -28.83
CA ASN A 7 3.81 -7.92 -30.14
C ASN A 7 4.97 -6.90 -30.02
N PRO A 8 6.16 -7.13 -30.60
CA PRO A 8 7.30 -6.21 -30.50
C PRO A 8 7.15 -4.93 -31.32
N ASN A 9 6.09 -4.77 -32.09
CA ASN A 9 5.80 -3.56 -32.85
C ASN A 9 4.93 -2.60 -32.03
N ALA A 10 5.56 -1.76 -31.19
CA ALA A 10 4.86 -0.64 -30.55
C ALA A 10 4.32 0.29 -31.63
N PRO A 11 3.01 0.59 -31.64
CA PRO A 11 2.41 1.49 -32.63
C PRO A 11 2.93 2.93 -32.45
N SER A 12 2.93 3.72 -33.53
CA SER A 12 3.26 5.16 -33.51
C SER A 12 2.40 5.93 -32.48
N LEU A 13 2.85 7.10 -32.04
CA LEU A 13 2.15 7.94 -31.04
C LEU A 13 0.68 8.21 -31.40
N ASP A 14 0.34 8.36 -32.67
CA ASP A 14 -1.04 8.57 -33.12
C ASP A 14 -1.87 7.28 -33.01
N THR A 15 -1.26 6.14 -33.34
CA THR A 15 -1.90 4.82 -33.17
C THR A 15 -2.11 4.48 -31.68
N GLN A 16 -1.26 4.98 -30.79
CA GLN A 16 -1.42 4.81 -29.34
C GLN A 16 -2.59 5.66 -28.78
N ARG A 17 -2.85 6.87 -29.36
CA ARG A 17 -3.97 7.71 -28.95
C ARG A 17 -5.32 7.11 -29.33
N ASP A 18 -5.45 6.59 -30.54
CA ASP A 18 -6.69 5.95 -31.02
C ASP A 18 -6.99 4.69 -30.25
N TRP A 19 -5.96 3.90 -29.96
CA TRP A 19 -6.07 2.67 -29.21
C TRP A 19 -6.55 2.91 -27.74
N LEU A 20 -5.99 3.89 -27.01
CA LEU A 20 -6.46 4.22 -25.67
C LEU A 20 -7.90 4.73 -25.68
N LEU A 21 -8.27 5.51 -26.70
CA LEU A 21 -9.63 6.01 -26.87
C LEU A 21 -10.63 4.87 -27.06
N ASP A 22 -10.28 3.80 -27.74
CA ASP A 22 -11.14 2.64 -27.90
C ASP A 22 -11.39 1.91 -26.57
N TRP A 23 -10.36 1.75 -25.74
CA TRP A 23 -10.51 1.21 -24.39
C TRP A 23 -11.36 2.11 -23.49
N LEU A 24 -11.11 3.41 -23.53
CA LEU A 24 -11.93 4.38 -22.80
C LEU A 24 -13.39 4.39 -23.30
N THR A 25 -13.61 4.19 -24.60
CA THR A 25 -14.95 4.06 -25.21
C THR A 25 -15.64 2.80 -24.70
N ALA A 26 -14.97 1.67 -24.74
CA ALA A 26 -15.48 0.41 -24.20
C ALA A 26 -15.88 0.53 -22.73
N ALA A 27 -15.06 1.21 -21.94
CA ALA A 27 -15.34 1.46 -20.53
C ALA A 27 -16.57 2.35 -20.29
N GLN A 28 -17.06 3.12 -21.31
CA GLN A 28 -18.29 3.88 -21.23
C GLN A 28 -19.55 3.04 -21.54
N LEU A 29 -19.37 1.84 -22.07
CA LEU A 29 -20.49 0.99 -22.45
C LEU A 29 -21.06 0.25 -21.23
N PRO A 30 -22.39 0.05 -21.18
CA PRO A 30 -23.01 -0.75 -20.13
C PRO A 30 -22.44 -2.17 -20.13
N ARG A 31 -22.20 -2.70 -18.93
CA ARG A 31 -21.76 -4.10 -18.75
C ARG A 31 -20.34 -4.41 -19.24
N PHE A 32 -19.54 -3.44 -19.70
CA PHE A 32 -18.17 -3.71 -20.16
C PHE A 32 -17.34 -4.52 -19.13
N ASN A 33 -17.43 -4.18 -17.84
CA ASN A 33 -16.69 -4.89 -16.77
C ASN A 33 -17.31 -6.24 -16.35
N ARG A 34 -18.26 -6.80 -17.11
CA ARG A 34 -18.76 -8.15 -16.83
C ARG A 34 -17.80 -9.21 -17.34
N LYS A 35 -17.56 -10.27 -16.55
CA LYS A 35 -16.66 -11.37 -16.89
C LYS A 35 -16.90 -11.94 -18.31
N GLY A 36 -18.15 -12.00 -18.77
CA GLY A 36 -18.48 -12.48 -20.10
C GLY A 36 -17.98 -11.58 -21.23
N VAL A 37 -18.12 -10.25 -21.12
CA VAL A 37 -17.62 -9.29 -22.12
C VAL A 37 -16.09 -9.37 -22.18
N LEU A 38 -15.46 -9.43 -21.02
CA LEU A 38 -14.01 -9.51 -20.89
C LEU A 38 -13.45 -10.79 -21.56
N ARG A 39 -14.15 -11.89 -21.41
CA ARG A 39 -13.80 -13.14 -22.11
C ARG A 39 -13.88 -12.96 -23.63
N VAL A 40 -14.96 -12.39 -24.15
CA VAL A 40 -15.12 -12.14 -25.58
C VAL A 40 -14.02 -11.23 -26.11
N VAL A 41 -13.71 -10.13 -25.40
CA VAL A 41 -12.63 -9.21 -25.80
C VAL A 41 -11.25 -9.92 -25.80
N ARG A 42 -11.01 -10.86 -24.89
CA ARG A 42 -9.79 -11.69 -24.92
C ARG A 42 -9.71 -12.60 -26.15
N GLU A 43 -10.85 -13.17 -26.56
CA GLU A 43 -10.92 -14.14 -27.65
C GLU A 43 -10.89 -13.47 -29.04
N VAL A 44 -11.65 -12.38 -29.22
CA VAL A 44 -11.84 -11.74 -30.54
C VAL A 44 -11.11 -10.41 -30.70
N GLY A 45 -10.63 -9.82 -29.62
CA GLY A 45 -10.04 -8.48 -29.61
C GLY A 45 -11.06 -7.36 -29.36
N LEU A 46 -10.56 -6.18 -28.98
CA LEU A 46 -11.40 -5.02 -28.64
C LEU A 46 -12.10 -4.43 -29.87
N ALA A 47 -11.39 -4.23 -30.98
CA ALA A 47 -11.94 -3.59 -32.17
C ALA A 47 -13.10 -4.38 -32.81
N PRO A 48 -12.99 -5.73 -33.01
CA PRO A 48 -14.13 -6.52 -33.45
C PRO A 48 -15.30 -6.50 -32.48
N TRP A 49 -15.05 -6.48 -31.18
CA TRP A 49 -16.12 -6.37 -30.18
C TRP A 49 -16.85 -5.02 -30.27
N LEU A 50 -16.12 -3.90 -30.41
CA LEU A 50 -16.71 -2.57 -30.60
C LEU A 50 -17.52 -2.46 -31.89
N ALA A 51 -17.08 -3.12 -32.97
CA ALA A 51 -17.81 -3.15 -34.23
C ALA A 51 -19.18 -3.82 -34.13
N GLY A 52 -19.38 -4.71 -33.16
CA GLY A 52 -20.67 -5.34 -32.85
C GLY A 52 -21.60 -4.48 -31.97
N VAL A 53 -21.18 -3.32 -31.51
CA VAL A 53 -21.99 -2.42 -30.69
C VAL A 53 -22.86 -1.55 -31.58
N GLU A 54 -24.11 -1.28 -31.16
CA GLU A 54 -25.02 -0.37 -31.84
C GLU A 54 -24.37 1.00 -32.09
N ARG A 55 -24.44 1.50 -33.32
CA ARG A 55 -23.77 2.76 -33.76
C ARG A 55 -24.10 3.96 -32.90
N GLY A 56 -25.36 4.15 -32.51
CA GLY A 56 -25.79 5.27 -31.65
C GLY A 56 -25.18 5.20 -30.25
N MET A 57 -25.15 4.00 -29.67
CA MET A 57 -24.54 3.74 -28.36
C MET A 57 -23.02 3.93 -28.40
N LEU A 58 -22.36 3.43 -29.47
CA LEU A 58 -20.93 3.57 -29.67
C LEU A 58 -20.51 5.04 -29.80
N ARG A 59 -21.24 5.82 -30.64
CA ARG A 59 -20.99 7.28 -30.81
C ARG A 59 -21.09 8.02 -29.47
N SER A 60 -22.16 7.80 -28.72
CA SER A 60 -22.34 8.41 -27.40
C SER A 60 -21.27 8.02 -26.41
N ALA A 61 -20.83 6.75 -26.43
CA ALA A 61 -19.73 6.26 -25.59
C ALA A 61 -18.40 6.93 -25.95
N ARG A 62 -18.12 7.08 -27.28
CA ARG A 62 -16.88 7.72 -27.76
C ARG A 62 -16.81 9.20 -27.38
N GLU A 63 -17.92 9.92 -27.48
CA GLU A 63 -17.99 11.31 -27.03
C GLU A 63 -17.71 11.46 -25.52
N ARG A 64 -18.23 10.55 -24.69
CA ARG A 64 -17.93 10.53 -23.26
C ARG A 64 -16.46 10.18 -23.00
N ALA A 65 -15.90 9.25 -23.78
CA ALA A 65 -14.49 8.86 -23.68
C ALA A 65 -13.54 10.02 -24.02
N LEU A 66 -13.84 10.79 -25.08
CA LEU A 66 -13.09 11.99 -25.45
C LEU A 66 -13.10 13.04 -24.32
N ARG A 67 -14.28 13.33 -23.76
CA ARG A 67 -14.38 14.24 -22.61
C ARG A 67 -13.61 13.73 -21.39
N GLN A 68 -13.61 12.43 -21.15
CA GLN A 68 -12.83 11.84 -20.06
C GLN A 68 -11.33 11.96 -20.32
N GLN A 69 -10.89 11.69 -21.56
CA GLN A 69 -9.48 11.78 -21.96
C GLN A 69 -8.96 13.21 -21.80
N ASP A 70 -9.71 14.21 -22.27
CA ASP A 70 -9.37 15.63 -22.09
C ASP A 70 -9.26 16.01 -20.61
N ARG A 71 -10.21 15.55 -19.80
CA ARG A 71 -10.18 15.79 -18.36
C ARG A 71 -8.99 15.10 -17.68
N MET A 72 -8.68 13.86 -18.06
CA MET A 72 -7.51 13.14 -17.54
C MET A 72 -6.22 13.90 -17.84
N GLN A 73 -6.07 14.41 -19.07
CA GLN A 73 -4.91 15.20 -19.47
C GLN A 73 -4.75 16.45 -18.61
N LYS A 74 -5.85 17.19 -18.38
CA LYS A 74 -5.85 18.40 -17.53
C LYS A 74 -5.51 18.11 -16.07
N GLU A 75 -5.92 16.96 -15.55
CA GLU A 75 -5.71 16.56 -14.16
C GLU A 75 -4.42 15.76 -13.95
N GLY A 76 -3.60 15.53 -14.99
CA GLY A 76 -2.37 14.74 -14.91
C GLY A 76 -2.61 13.27 -14.58
N ILE A 77 -3.69 12.69 -15.13
CA ILE A 77 -4.08 11.29 -14.90
C ILE A 77 -3.75 10.46 -16.13
N CYS A 78 -3.02 9.37 -15.93
CA CYS A 78 -2.75 8.37 -16.96
C CYS A 78 -3.74 7.20 -16.85
N ALA A 79 -3.98 6.49 -17.95
CA ALA A 79 -4.69 5.21 -17.97
C ALA A 79 -3.75 4.11 -18.45
N LEU A 80 -3.59 3.09 -17.63
CA LEU A 80 -2.84 1.87 -17.95
C LEU A 80 -3.85 0.78 -18.30
N VAL A 81 -3.66 0.14 -19.43
CA VAL A 81 -4.57 -0.90 -19.92
C VAL A 81 -3.93 -2.27 -19.75
N TRP A 82 -4.71 -3.24 -19.30
CA TRP A 82 -4.29 -4.62 -19.14
C TRP A 82 -3.66 -5.19 -20.41
N GLY A 83 -2.53 -5.90 -20.29
CA GLY A 83 -1.80 -6.47 -21.41
C GLY A 83 -0.88 -5.48 -22.15
N HIS A 84 -0.79 -4.22 -21.74
CA HIS A 84 0.09 -3.22 -22.33
C HIS A 84 1.25 -2.82 -21.42
N GLN A 85 2.29 -2.29 -22.07
CA GLN A 85 3.49 -1.82 -21.38
C GLN A 85 3.13 -0.80 -20.28
N GLY A 86 3.76 -0.93 -19.11
CA GLY A 86 3.52 -0.07 -17.96
C GLY A 86 2.40 -0.55 -17.02
N TYR A 87 1.55 -1.52 -17.43
CA TYR A 87 0.58 -2.12 -16.50
C TYR A 87 1.30 -2.99 -15.46
N PRO A 88 0.97 -2.87 -14.15
CA PRO A 88 1.66 -3.61 -13.10
C PRO A 88 1.58 -5.13 -13.32
N HIS A 89 2.73 -5.78 -13.47
CA HIS A 89 2.80 -7.22 -13.78
C HIS A 89 2.10 -8.07 -12.72
N ALA A 90 2.31 -7.77 -11.44
CA ALA A 90 1.66 -8.49 -10.34
C ALA A 90 0.13 -8.43 -10.39
N LEU A 91 -0.42 -7.28 -10.82
CA LEU A 91 -1.85 -7.11 -10.99
C LEU A 91 -2.37 -7.77 -12.27
N ALA A 92 -1.57 -7.79 -13.34
CA ALA A 92 -1.95 -8.39 -14.63
C ALA A 92 -2.18 -9.90 -14.55
N GLN A 93 -1.53 -10.58 -13.60
CA GLN A 93 -1.65 -12.02 -13.40
C GLN A 93 -2.95 -12.44 -12.72
N LEU A 94 -3.69 -11.50 -12.14
CA LEU A 94 -4.91 -11.82 -11.41
C LEU A 94 -6.05 -12.21 -12.34
N PRO A 95 -6.91 -13.16 -11.94
CA PRO A 95 -8.05 -13.60 -12.75
C PRO A 95 -9.09 -12.50 -12.95
N ASP A 96 -9.10 -11.51 -12.09
CA ASP A 96 -10.01 -10.37 -12.05
C ASP A 96 -9.29 -9.02 -12.13
N ALA A 97 -8.10 -9.00 -12.76
CA ALA A 97 -7.34 -7.78 -13.00
C ALA A 97 -8.21 -6.67 -13.64
N PRO A 98 -8.12 -5.41 -13.17
CA PRO A 98 -8.82 -4.31 -13.82
C PRO A 98 -8.30 -4.09 -15.24
N TRP A 99 -9.21 -3.92 -16.21
CA TRP A 99 -8.84 -3.71 -17.61
C TRP A 99 -8.19 -2.36 -17.85
N ILE A 100 -8.62 -1.38 -17.09
CA ILE A 100 -8.03 -0.04 -17.09
C ILE A 100 -7.75 0.33 -15.65
N LEU A 101 -6.52 0.75 -15.41
CA LEU A 101 -6.10 1.33 -14.14
C LEU A 101 -5.77 2.79 -14.38
N PHE A 102 -6.53 3.68 -13.77
CA PHE A 102 -6.25 5.11 -13.77
C PHE A 102 -5.21 5.41 -12.68
N VAL A 103 -4.24 6.24 -13.02
CA VAL A 103 -3.11 6.58 -12.14
C VAL A 103 -2.89 8.09 -12.14
N LYS A 104 -2.76 8.68 -10.96
CA LYS A 104 -2.33 10.05 -10.76
C LYS A 104 -1.05 10.05 -9.92
N GLY A 105 0.02 10.63 -10.46
CA GLY A 105 1.37 10.60 -9.89
C GLY A 105 2.33 9.75 -10.71
N PRO A 106 3.58 9.54 -10.24
CA PRO A 106 4.63 8.82 -10.95
C PRO A 106 4.27 7.33 -11.14
N LEU A 107 4.36 6.84 -12.39
CA LEU A 107 4.04 5.44 -12.71
C LEU A 107 5.06 4.46 -12.12
N GLY A 108 6.32 4.87 -11.97
CA GLY A 108 7.39 4.03 -11.44
C GLY A 108 7.11 3.48 -10.04
N VAL A 109 6.31 4.19 -9.24
CA VAL A 109 5.94 3.74 -7.88
C VAL A 109 5.11 2.47 -7.90
N LEU A 110 4.31 2.23 -8.97
CA LEU A 110 3.50 1.02 -9.12
C LEU A 110 4.35 -0.24 -9.36
N SER A 111 5.55 -0.07 -9.85
CA SER A 111 6.53 -1.13 -10.08
C SER A 111 7.69 -1.05 -9.08
N GLY A 112 7.49 -0.31 -8.00
CA GLY A 112 8.47 -0.17 -6.93
C GLY A 112 8.83 -1.51 -6.27
N PRO A 113 9.99 -1.59 -5.61
CA PRO A 113 10.46 -2.82 -4.98
C PRO A 113 9.56 -3.19 -3.80
N ARG A 114 9.44 -4.49 -3.55
CA ARG A 114 8.82 -5.09 -2.35
C ARG A 114 7.51 -4.39 -1.92
N PRO A 115 6.47 -4.33 -2.76
CA PRO A 115 5.23 -3.69 -2.39
C PRO A 115 4.54 -4.45 -1.25
N VAL A 116 4.28 -3.74 -0.13
CA VAL A 116 3.61 -4.28 1.07
C VAL A 116 2.31 -3.54 1.28
N ALA A 117 1.21 -4.27 1.38
CA ALA A 117 -0.06 -3.69 1.82
C ALA A 117 -0.13 -3.63 3.34
N VAL A 118 -0.54 -2.49 3.88
CA VAL A 118 -0.86 -2.33 5.31
C VAL A 118 -2.33 -1.92 5.41
N VAL A 119 -3.14 -2.75 6.06
CA VAL A 119 -4.59 -2.59 6.13
C VAL A 119 -5.13 -2.85 7.53
N GLY A 120 -6.32 -2.33 7.82
CA GLY A 120 -6.97 -2.60 9.09
C GLY A 120 -8.32 -1.91 9.25
N THR A 121 -8.73 -1.77 10.51
CA THR A 121 -9.99 -1.14 10.89
C THR A 121 -10.00 0.36 10.58
N ARG A 122 -11.19 0.87 10.22
CA ARG A 122 -11.42 2.33 10.09
C ARG A 122 -11.46 3.06 11.44
N ARG A 123 -11.63 2.33 12.53
CA ARG A 123 -11.65 2.84 13.91
C ARG A 123 -10.42 2.30 14.63
N ALA A 124 -9.25 2.75 14.19
CA ALA A 124 -7.99 2.33 14.77
C ALA A 124 -7.85 2.80 16.22
N SER A 125 -7.36 1.93 17.08
CA SER A 125 -6.94 2.30 18.43
C SER A 125 -5.62 3.08 18.36
N SER A 126 -5.29 3.79 19.44
CA SER A 126 -3.98 4.46 19.57
C SER A 126 -2.84 3.45 19.46
N LEU A 127 -3.03 2.23 19.99
CA LEU A 127 -2.08 1.13 19.91
C LEU A 127 -1.94 0.63 18.46
N GLY A 128 -3.07 0.48 17.73
CA GLY A 128 -3.06 0.11 16.33
C GLY A 128 -2.31 1.13 15.46
N CYS A 129 -2.52 2.43 15.69
CA CYS A 129 -1.78 3.48 14.98
C CYS A 129 -0.28 3.44 15.31
N ALA A 130 0.10 3.22 16.58
CA ALA A 130 1.50 3.08 16.98
C ALA A 130 2.14 1.82 16.36
N ALA A 131 1.40 0.71 16.32
CA ALA A 131 1.87 -0.54 15.74
C ALA A 131 2.15 -0.43 14.23
N VAL A 132 1.40 0.41 13.49
CA VAL A 132 1.74 0.76 12.09
C VAL A 132 3.17 1.29 12.00
N GLY A 133 3.54 2.25 12.88
CA GLY A 133 4.90 2.77 12.93
C GLY A 133 5.95 1.66 13.12
N GLY A 134 5.70 0.75 14.07
CA GLY A 134 6.57 -0.40 14.33
C GLY A 134 6.75 -1.30 13.11
N VAL A 135 5.66 -1.65 12.41
CA VAL A 135 5.72 -2.46 11.18
C VAL A 135 6.61 -1.79 10.13
N LEU A 136 6.46 -0.48 9.91
CA LEU A 136 7.27 0.24 8.94
C LEU A 136 8.75 0.32 9.37
N ASP A 137 9.00 0.50 10.67
CA ASP A 137 10.34 0.53 11.24
C ASP A 137 11.06 -0.83 11.08
N GLY A 138 10.30 -1.94 11.17
CA GLY A 138 10.82 -3.27 10.87
C GLY A 138 11.38 -3.41 9.45
N MET A 139 10.89 -2.59 8.51
CA MET A 139 11.32 -2.54 7.13
C MET A 139 12.45 -1.51 6.86
N ALA A 140 12.91 -0.79 7.90
CA ALA A 140 13.95 0.21 7.76
C ALA A 140 15.22 -0.38 7.14
N GLY A 141 15.84 0.37 6.21
CA GLY A 141 17.01 -0.07 5.45
C GLY A 141 16.71 -0.99 4.26
N LEU A 142 15.44 -1.24 3.97
CA LEU A 142 15.00 -1.86 2.73
C LEU A 142 14.41 -0.81 1.79
N GLU A 143 14.59 -1.00 0.50
CA GLU A 143 13.79 -0.31 -0.50
C GLU A 143 12.48 -1.07 -0.68
N TRP A 144 11.36 -0.41 -0.44
CA TRP A 144 10.03 -1.00 -0.51
C TRP A 144 8.95 0.05 -0.75
N THR A 145 7.76 -0.37 -1.10
CA THR A 145 6.63 0.51 -1.41
C THR A 145 5.43 0.14 -0.54
N LEU A 146 4.84 1.13 0.10
CA LEU A 146 3.58 0.93 0.83
C LEU A 146 2.40 0.95 -0.13
N VAL A 147 1.46 0.03 0.04
CA VAL A 147 0.16 0.03 -0.64
C VAL A 147 -0.95 0.08 0.40
N SER A 148 -1.90 0.98 0.28
CA SER A 148 -3.08 0.99 1.15
C SER A 148 -4.29 1.65 0.50
N GLY A 149 -5.43 1.68 1.22
CA GLY A 149 -6.72 2.03 0.64
C GLY A 149 -7.22 3.43 0.95
N MET A 150 -6.48 4.28 1.62
CA MET A 150 -6.88 5.64 1.99
C MET A 150 -8.15 5.73 2.87
N ALA A 151 -8.58 4.63 3.50
CA ALA A 151 -9.67 4.66 4.47
C ALA A 151 -9.23 5.38 5.76
N ASP A 152 -10.19 5.80 6.60
CA ASP A 152 -9.87 6.24 7.96
C ASP A 152 -9.20 5.10 8.74
N GLY A 153 -8.53 5.43 9.84
CA GLY A 153 -7.88 4.47 10.72
C GLY A 153 -6.55 3.96 10.19
N ILE A 154 -6.36 2.64 10.13
CA ILE A 154 -5.06 2.02 9.82
C ILE A 154 -4.52 2.42 8.45
N ASP A 155 -5.37 2.49 7.41
CA ASP A 155 -4.92 2.87 6.07
C ASP A 155 -4.31 4.29 6.07
N ALA A 156 -5.01 5.25 6.69
CA ALA A 156 -4.53 6.63 6.81
C ALA A 156 -3.26 6.71 7.66
N ALA A 157 -3.20 5.97 8.78
CA ALA A 157 -2.01 5.91 9.62
C ALA A 157 -0.82 5.32 8.86
N ALA A 158 -1.04 4.30 8.03
CA ALA A 158 0.00 3.69 7.20
C ALA A 158 0.58 4.68 6.18
N HIS A 159 -0.27 5.39 5.44
CA HIS A 159 0.18 6.41 4.51
C HIS A 159 0.92 7.56 5.21
N GLN A 160 0.40 8.02 6.37
CA GLN A 160 1.04 9.07 7.16
C GLN A 160 2.44 8.62 7.62
N ALA A 161 2.55 7.43 8.20
CA ALA A 161 3.81 6.88 8.67
C ALA A 161 4.82 6.64 7.53
N ALA A 162 4.34 6.26 6.32
CA ALA A 162 5.17 6.13 5.14
C ALA A 162 5.77 7.48 4.70
N LEU A 163 4.94 8.53 4.66
CA LEU A 163 5.40 9.89 4.33
C LEU A 163 6.46 10.40 5.32
N GLU A 164 6.27 10.15 6.61
CA GLU A 164 7.22 10.53 7.66
C GLU A 164 8.58 9.83 7.54
N ARG A 165 8.60 8.65 6.92
CA ARG A 165 9.80 7.83 6.71
C ARG A 165 10.37 7.92 5.29
N GLY A 166 9.79 8.75 4.42
CA GLY A 166 10.20 8.84 3.02
C GLY A 166 9.95 7.56 2.21
N VAL A 167 9.01 6.70 2.64
CA VAL A 167 8.64 5.47 1.95
C VAL A 167 7.65 5.80 0.84
N PRO A 168 7.93 5.43 -0.42
CA PRO A 168 6.97 5.60 -1.51
C PRO A 168 5.64 4.91 -1.21
N THR A 169 4.52 5.57 -1.52
CA THR A 169 3.21 5.00 -1.18
C THR A 169 2.19 5.09 -2.31
N VAL A 170 1.43 4.01 -2.49
CA VAL A 170 0.36 3.86 -3.47
C VAL A 170 -0.99 3.86 -2.75
N ALA A 171 -1.81 4.87 -3.01
CA ALA A 171 -3.16 4.95 -2.49
C ALA A 171 -4.17 4.38 -3.50
N CYS A 172 -4.75 3.22 -3.19
CA CYS A 172 -5.81 2.63 -3.99
C CYS A 172 -7.15 3.25 -3.62
N LEU A 173 -7.84 3.87 -4.59
CA LEU A 173 -9.10 4.57 -4.34
C LEU A 173 -10.30 3.77 -4.87
N ALA A 174 -11.41 3.80 -4.13
CA ALA A 174 -12.66 3.10 -4.47
C ALA A 174 -13.63 3.97 -5.31
N HIS A 175 -13.11 4.96 -6.02
CA HIS A 175 -13.86 5.95 -6.81
C HIS A 175 -12.93 6.60 -7.84
N GLY A 176 -13.46 7.46 -8.70
CA GLY A 176 -12.64 8.18 -9.69
C GLY A 176 -11.65 9.15 -9.05
N LEU A 177 -10.48 9.34 -9.68
CA LEU A 177 -9.34 10.09 -9.15
C LEU A 177 -9.51 11.63 -9.14
N HIS A 178 -10.73 12.13 -9.28
CA HIS A 178 -11.05 13.57 -9.26
C HIS A 178 -11.12 14.16 -7.83
N ALA A 179 -11.15 13.32 -6.81
CA ALA A 179 -11.21 13.71 -5.40
C ALA A 179 -10.67 12.57 -4.53
N VAL A 180 -10.43 12.86 -3.25
CA VAL A 180 -10.10 11.86 -2.23
C VAL A 180 -11.32 11.63 -1.33
N HIS A 181 -11.58 10.38 -1.02
CA HIS A 181 -12.62 9.99 -0.07
C HIS A 181 -12.06 8.95 0.93
N PRO A 182 -12.32 9.11 2.24
CA PRO A 182 -13.12 10.16 2.87
C PRO A 182 -12.48 11.55 2.77
N ARG A 183 -13.30 12.59 2.87
CA ARG A 183 -12.81 13.99 2.77
C ARG A 183 -11.84 14.36 3.88
N SER A 184 -11.93 13.71 5.05
CA SER A 184 -10.97 13.81 6.17
C SER A 184 -9.53 13.56 5.71
N ASN A 185 -9.32 12.64 4.76
CA ASN A 185 -8.02 12.25 4.25
C ASN A 185 -7.57 13.03 3.01
N ALA A 186 -8.33 14.07 2.57
CA ALA A 186 -7.99 14.80 1.35
C ALA A 186 -6.59 15.43 1.41
N ARG A 187 -6.23 16.05 2.54
CA ARG A 187 -4.89 16.64 2.75
C ARG A 187 -3.79 15.57 2.68
N LEU A 188 -4.02 14.42 3.31
CA LEU A 188 -3.09 13.29 3.26
C LEU A 188 -2.90 12.80 1.82
N GLY A 189 -4.00 12.67 1.06
CA GLY A 189 -3.94 12.29 -0.35
C GLY A 189 -3.07 13.22 -1.18
N HIS A 190 -3.22 14.54 -1.04
CA HIS A 190 -2.36 15.51 -1.75
C HIS A 190 -0.89 15.37 -1.34
N ARG A 191 -0.60 15.23 -0.05
CA ARG A 191 0.77 15.01 0.43
C ARG A 191 1.41 13.75 -0.17
N ILE A 192 0.63 12.68 -0.41
CA ILE A 192 1.15 11.49 -1.11
C ILE A 192 1.65 11.85 -2.50
N LEU A 193 0.90 12.64 -3.29
CA LEU A 193 1.33 13.06 -4.62
C LEU A 193 2.55 13.98 -4.57
N GLU A 194 2.55 14.94 -3.65
CA GLU A 194 3.65 15.90 -3.44
C GLU A 194 4.97 15.20 -3.05
N SER A 195 4.87 14.07 -2.33
CA SER A 195 6.03 13.26 -1.91
C SER A 195 6.42 12.18 -2.94
N GLY A 196 5.92 12.25 -4.17
CA GLY A 196 6.26 11.30 -5.22
C GLY A 196 5.53 9.95 -5.15
N GLY A 197 4.50 9.83 -4.32
CA GLY A 197 3.57 8.70 -4.34
C GLY A 197 2.51 8.82 -5.43
N CYS A 198 1.59 7.87 -5.51
CA CYS A 198 0.54 7.89 -6.52
C CYS A 198 -0.82 7.44 -5.99
N TRP A 199 -1.88 7.87 -6.68
CA TRP A 199 -3.23 7.33 -6.53
C TRP A 199 -3.56 6.40 -7.67
N VAL A 200 -4.25 5.31 -7.38
CA VAL A 200 -4.71 4.37 -8.40
C VAL A 200 -6.18 4.03 -8.21
N SER A 201 -6.89 3.84 -9.31
CA SER A 201 -8.30 3.43 -9.30
C SER A 201 -8.68 2.73 -10.60
N GLU A 202 -9.60 1.77 -10.53
CA GLU A 202 -10.24 1.21 -11.71
C GLU A 202 -11.46 2.02 -12.19
N TYR A 203 -11.87 3.02 -11.41
CA TYR A 203 -13.07 3.77 -11.66
C TYR A 203 -12.81 5.03 -12.49
N ARG A 204 -13.69 5.31 -13.46
CA ARG A 204 -13.65 6.51 -14.29
C ARG A 204 -13.78 7.78 -13.45
N LEU A 205 -13.23 8.88 -13.95
CA LEU A 205 -13.43 10.17 -13.30
C LEU A 205 -14.93 10.50 -13.16
N GLY A 206 -15.28 11.05 -12.01
CA GLY A 206 -16.66 11.34 -11.66
C GLY A 206 -17.44 10.16 -11.04
N THR A 207 -16.87 8.95 -11.00
CA THR A 207 -17.51 7.82 -10.30
C THR A 207 -17.46 8.07 -8.79
N PRO A 208 -18.61 8.12 -8.08
CA PRO A 208 -18.64 8.30 -6.64
C PRO A 208 -18.28 7.02 -5.90
N PRO A 209 -17.81 7.11 -4.64
CA PRO A 209 -17.64 5.95 -3.78
C PRO A 209 -19.01 5.36 -3.39
N THR A 210 -19.10 4.04 -3.33
CA THR A 210 -20.29 3.31 -2.92
C THR A 210 -19.92 2.15 -2.01
N LYS A 211 -20.89 1.58 -1.28
CA LYS A 211 -20.66 0.40 -0.44
C LYS A 211 -20.11 -0.83 -1.21
N TYR A 212 -20.30 -0.87 -2.52
CA TYR A 212 -19.82 -1.96 -3.38
C TYR A 212 -18.41 -1.71 -3.92
N THR A 213 -18.01 -0.45 -4.11
CA THR A 213 -16.70 -0.11 -4.68
C THR A 213 -15.56 -0.30 -3.69
N PHE A 214 -15.81 -0.19 -2.39
CA PHE A 214 -14.77 -0.42 -1.36
C PHE A 214 -14.28 -1.88 -1.33
N PRO A 215 -15.15 -2.90 -1.23
CA PRO A 215 -14.68 -4.29 -1.31
C PRO A 215 -14.04 -4.63 -2.66
N ALA A 216 -14.59 -4.13 -3.76
CA ALA A 216 -14.05 -4.38 -5.09
C ALA A 216 -12.63 -3.80 -5.25
N ARG A 217 -12.34 -2.60 -4.69
CA ARG A 217 -11.02 -2.00 -4.69
C ARG A 217 -9.98 -2.83 -3.93
N ASN A 218 -10.37 -3.53 -2.87
CA ASN A 218 -9.44 -4.27 -2.02
C ASN A 218 -8.61 -5.31 -2.80
N ARG A 219 -9.16 -5.86 -3.91
CA ARG A 219 -8.40 -6.74 -4.80
C ARG A 219 -7.21 -6.04 -5.46
N ILE A 220 -7.30 -4.73 -5.69
CA ILE A 220 -6.19 -3.95 -6.25
C ILE A 220 -5.09 -3.77 -5.20
N ILE A 221 -5.46 -3.55 -3.92
CA ILE A 221 -4.52 -3.48 -2.81
C ILE A 221 -3.75 -4.81 -2.70
N ALA A 222 -4.48 -5.92 -2.59
CA ALA A 222 -3.88 -7.25 -2.51
C ALA A 222 -3.05 -7.59 -3.74
N GLY A 223 -3.58 -7.27 -4.93
CA GLY A 223 -2.95 -7.60 -6.21
C GLY A 223 -1.66 -6.86 -6.52
N LEU A 224 -1.55 -5.60 -6.09
CA LEU A 224 -0.32 -4.81 -6.23
C LEU A 224 0.77 -5.23 -5.25
N SER A 225 0.43 -5.96 -4.20
CA SER A 225 1.34 -6.24 -3.10
C SER A 225 1.95 -7.64 -3.16
N GLN A 226 3.16 -7.81 -2.64
CA GLN A 226 3.79 -9.11 -2.40
C GLN A 226 3.34 -9.72 -1.09
N SER A 227 2.99 -8.88 -0.12
CA SER A 227 2.44 -9.31 1.16
C SER A 227 1.42 -8.31 1.69
N VAL A 228 0.52 -8.77 2.56
CA VAL A 228 -0.50 -7.97 3.22
C VAL A 228 -0.34 -8.09 4.72
N VAL A 229 -0.23 -6.97 5.41
CA VAL A 229 -0.18 -6.88 6.87
C VAL A 229 -1.50 -6.34 7.39
N VAL A 230 -2.19 -7.13 8.21
CA VAL A 230 -3.39 -6.73 8.94
C VAL A 230 -2.97 -6.29 10.33
N VAL A 231 -3.02 -4.97 10.57
CA VAL A 231 -2.56 -4.38 11.84
C VAL A 231 -3.61 -4.55 12.93
N GLU A 232 -4.83 -4.12 12.69
CA GLU A 232 -5.94 -4.21 13.63
C GLU A 232 -7.24 -4.46 12.86
N SER A 233 -7.96 -5.51 13.20
CA SER A 233 -9.24 -5.85 12.57
C SER A 233 -10.20 -6.50 13.53
N ASN A 234 -11.44 -6.00 13.52
CA ASN A 234 -12.58 -6.69 14.13
C ASN A 234 -13.07 -7.83 13.24
N ASP A 235 -13.90 -8.70 13.79
CA ASP A 235 -14.67 -9.70 13.08
C ASP A 235 -16.17 -9.44 13.31
N PRO A 236 -16.93 -9.08 12.23
CA PRO A 236 -16.51 -8.91 10.85
C PRO A 236 -15.72 -7.61 10.60
N GLY A 237 -14.80 -7.63 9.62
CA GLY A 237 -13.97 -6.50 9.23
C GLY A 237 -13.67 -6.44 7.74
N GLY A 238 -13.62 -5.21 7.19
CA GLY A 238 -13.32 -5.00 5.75
C GLY A 238 -11.90 -5.42 5.37
N SER A 239 -10.95 -5.34 6.28
CA SER A 239 -9.56 -5.78 6.09
C SER A 239 -9.44 -7.31 5.97
N LEU A 240 -10.37 -8.07 6.57
CA LEU A 240 -10.44 -9.52 6.39
C LEU A 240 -10.76 -9.92 4.95
N ILE A 241 -11.51 -9.10 4.22
CA ILE A 241 -11.75 -9.30 2.79
C ILE A 241 -10.44 -9.16 2.01
N THR A 242 -9.64 -8.14 2.33
CA THR A 242 -8.34 -7.93 1.70
C THR A 242 -7.38 -9.08 1.99
N ALA A 243 -7.37 -9.58 3.23
CA ALA A 243 -6.55 -10.72 3.64
C ALA A 243 -6.89 -12.00 2.85
N ARG A 244 -8.19 -12.32 2.71
CA ARG A 244 -8.64 -13.49 1.94
C ARG A 244 -8.34 -13.34 0.46
N LEU A 245 -8.58 -12.16 -0.13
CA LEU A 245 -8.19 -11.89 -1.52
C LEU A 245 -6.69 -12.05 -1.73
N ALA A 246 -5.87 -11.62 -0.77
CA ALA A 246 -4.42 -11.81 -0.84
C ALA A 246 -4.05 -13.30 -0.85
N GLN A 247 -4.67 -14.11 0.01
CA GLN A 247 -4.49 -15.56 0.01
C GLN A 247 -4.93 -16.19 -1.33
N ASP A 248 -6.08 -15.78 -1.88
CA ASP A 248 -6.57 -16.25 -3.18
C ASP A 248 -5.63 -15.90 -4.34
N TYR A 249 -4.78 -14.88 -4.17
CA TYR A 249 -3.79 -14.42 -5.15
C TYR A 249 -2.36 -14.90 -4.84
N ASP A 250 -2.19 -15.88 -3.97
CA ASP A 250 -0.89 -16.39 -3.53
C ASP A 250 0.02 -15.32 -2.94
N ARG A 251 -0.57 -14.34 -2.22
CA ARG A 251 0.18 -13.33 -1.48
C ARG A 251 0.25 -13.72 -0.02
N ARG A 252 1.42 -13.59 0.58
CA ARG A 252 1.57 -13.88 2.00
C ARG A 252 0.79 -12.86 2.83
N VAL A 253 0.08 -13.34 3.83
CA VAL A 253 -0.71 -12.52 4.74
C VAL A 253 -0.11 -12.61 6.12
N PHE A 254 0.06 -11.48 6.76
CA PHE A 254 0.53 -11.36 8.13
C PHE A 254 -0.52 -10.65 8.97
N ALA A 255 -0.70 -11.08 10.20
CA ALA A 255 -1.56 -10.42 11.17
C ALA A 255 -0.78 -10.14 12.44
N LEU A 256 -0.85 -8.90 12.93
CA LEU A 256 -0.22 -8.56 14.20
C LEU A 256 -0.75 -9.43 15.32
N SER A 257 0.14 -9.73 16.28
CA SER A 257 -0.15 -10.52 17.47
C SER A 257 -1.37 -9.96 18.19
N PRO A 258 -2.48 -10.71 18.27
CA PRO A 258 -3.66 -10.25 18.98
C PRO A 258 -3.42 -10.35 20.49
N SER A 259 -3.66 -9.25 21.20
CA SER A 259 -3.85 -9.34 22.65
C SER A 259 -5.26 -9.82 22.94
N TRP A 260 -5.42 -10.86 23.74
CA TRP A 260 -6.73 -11.39 24.12
C TRP A 260 -7.58 -10.39 24.91
N CYS A 261 -6.96 -9.35 25.47
CA CYS A 261 -7.64 -8.23 26.12
C CYS A 261 -8.02 -7.11 25.14
N ALA A 262 -7.59 -7.16 23.86
CA ALA A 262 -7.84 -6.10 22.90
C ALA A 262 -9.07 -6.45 22.05
N GLU A 263 -10.20 -5.78 22.30
CA GLU A 263 -11.46 -6.01 21.57
C GLU A 263 -11.31 -5.81 20.05
N GLY A 264 -10.44 -4.89 19.60
CA GLY A 264 -10.23 -4.55 18.20
C GLY A 264 -9.48 -5.58 17.36
N MET A 265 -9.01 -6.71 17.94
CA MET A 265 -8.12 -7.67 17.26
C MET A 265 -8.72 -9.07 17.07
N LYS A 266 -10.02 -9.22 17.22
CA LYS A 266 -10.72 -10.51 17.01
C LYS A 266 -10.52 -11.03 15.59
N GLY A 267 -10.51 -10.14 14.61
CA GLY A 267 -10.26 -10.51 13.22
C GLY A 267 -8.83 -11.00 12.99
N ASN A 268 -7.82 -10.40 13.65
CA ASN A 268 -6.44 -10.85 13.58
C ASN A 268 -6.32 -12.27 14.14
N ALA A 269 -6.90 -12.53 15.33
CA ALA A 269 -6.92 -13.86 15.94
C ALA A 269 -7.54 -14.90 15.00
N ARG A 270 -8.68 -14.56 14.38
CA ARG A 270 -9.36 -15.45 13.44
C ARG A 270 -8.54 -15.75 12.20
N LEU A 271 -7.88 -14.74 11.58
CA LEU A 271 -7.02 -14.97 10.42
C LEU A 271 -5.88 -15.94 10.73
N ILE A 272 -5.30 -15.86 11.92
CA ILE A 272 -4.23 -16.76 12.37
C ILE A 272 -4.79 -18.16 12.64
N GLN A 273 -5.92 -18.28 13.34
CA GLN A 273 -6.58 -19.56 13.63
C GLN A 273 -7.03 -20.28 12.36
N ASP A 274 -7.59 -19.54 11.38
CA ASP A 274 -8.01 -20.06 10.08
C ASP A 274 -6.82 -20.34 9.13
N GLN A 275 -5.57 -20.12 9.58
CA GLN A 275 -4.34 -20.26 8.77
C GLN A 275 -4.33 -19.41 7.49
N VAL A 276 -5.06 -18.31 7.49
CA VAL A 276 -5.04 -17.30 6.42
C VAL A 276 -3.85 -16.36 6.56
N ALA A 277 -3.44 -16.08 7.80
CA ALA A 277 -2.33 -15.18 8.10
C ALA A 277 -1.29 -15.83 9.02
N GLU A 278 -0.04 -15.51 8.75
CA GLU A 278 1.08 -15.79 9.65
C GLU A 278 1.10 -14.75 10.79
N LEU A 279 1.50 -15.19 11.98
CA LEU A 279 1.63 -14.30 13.12
C LEU A 279 2.80 -13.34 12.91
N LEU A 280 2.54 -12.04 13.01
CA LEU A 280 3.57 -11.01 13.08
C LEU A 280 3.71 -10.57 14.54
N HIS A 281 4.75 -11.03 15.20
CA HIS A 281 5.01 -10.75 16.61
C HIS A 281 5.99 -9.58 16.80
N LEU A 282 7.06 -9.56 16.01
CA LEU A 282 8.06 -8.51 15.99
C LEU A 282 8.08 -7.80 14.61
N PRO A 283 8.47 -6.53 14.55
CA PRO A 283 8.55 -5.78 13.30
C PRO A 283 9.47 -6.43 12.24
N GLU A 284 10.55 -7.04 12.68
CA GLU A 284 11.54 -7.73 11.83
C GLU A 284 11.07 -9.08 11.29
N ASP A 285 9.99 -9.64 11.83
CA ASP A 285 9.44 -10.92 11.36
C ASP A 285 8.99 -10.84 9.90
N LEU A 286 8.42 -9.69 9.47
CA LEU A 286 7.97 -9.51 8.10
C LEU A 286 9.10 -9.62 7.08
N PRO A 287 10.19 -8.82 7.14
CA PRO A 287 11.28 -8.97 6.20
C PRO A 287 11.99 -10.32 6.33
N ALA A 288 12.11 -10.89 7.53
CA ALA A 288 12.68 -12.21 7.73
C ALA A 288 11.86 -13.30 7.05
N ALA A 289 10.55 -13.32 7.28
CA ALA A 289 9.63 -14.27 6.65
C ALA A 289 9.63 -14.14 5.13
N MET A 290 9.71 -12.91 4.59
CA MET A 290 9.80 -12.66 3.15
C MET A 290 11.18 -12.96 2.55
N GLY A 291 12.18 -13.30 3.36
CA GLY A 291 13.54 -13.54 2.91
C GLY A 291 14.26 -12.27 2.42
N TRP A 292 13.80 -11.08 2.83
CA TRP A 292 14.39 -9.82 2.44
C TRP A 292 15.58 -9.48 3.32
N LYS A 293 16.75 -9.47 2.72
CA LYS A 293 17.98 -9.09 3.42
C LYS A 293 18.08 -7.56 3.46
N LYS A 294 18.24 -7.01 4.66
CA LYS A 294 18.66 -5.62 4.83
C LYS A 294 20.06 -5.48 4.24
N ALA A 295 20.31 -4.40 3.54
CA ALA A 295 21.69 -4.07 3.19
C ALA A 295 22.50 -4.04 4.49
N VAL A 296 23.58 -4.79 4.56
CA VAL A 296 24.48 -4.76 5.70
C VAL A 296 25.08 -3.36 5.72
N THR A 297 24.47 -2.49 6.51
CA THR A 297 25.05 -1.19 6.76
C THR A 297 26.14 -1.37 7.79
N THR A 298 27.33 -0.98 7.41
CA THR A 298 28.55 -0.89 8.19
C THR A 298 28.30 -0.43 9.63
N LYS A 299 29.07 -1.03 10.55
CA LYS A 299 29.18 -0.83 12.00
C LYS A 299 28.58 0.45 12.58
N PRO A 300 27.97 0.38 13.78
CA PRO A 300 27.74 1.56 14.61
C PRO A 300 29.03 2.36 14.80
N GLU A 301 28.90 3.67 14.78
CA GLU A 301 30.06 4.59 14.80
C GLU A 301 30.77 4.69 16.17
N SER A 302 30.24 4.03 17.22
CA SER A 302 30.93 3.88 18.51
C SER A 302 30.45 2.66 19.29
N GLU A 303 31.34 1.99 20.01
CA GLU A 303 31.04 0.88 20.92
C GLU A 303 30.01 1.30 22.00
N ASP A 304 30.01 2.56 22.40
CA ASP A 304 29.12 3.13 23.40
C ASP A 304 27.66 3.19 22.93
N GLN A 305 27.43 3.45 21.64
CA GLN A 305 26.08 3.45 21.06
C GLN A 305 25.46 2.06 21.03
N ASP A 306 26.25 1.04 20.72
CA ASP A 306 25.80 -0.35 20.74
C ASP A 306 25.40 -0.80 22.13
N LEU A 307 26.18 -0.41 23.14
CA LEU A 307 25.88 -0.74 24.52
C LEU A 307 24.57 -0.09 24.99
N VAL A 308 24.37 1.20 24.71
CA VAL A 308 23.10 1.90 25.07
C VAL A 308 21.91 1.26 24.35
N VAL A 309 22.02 0.97 23.07
CA VAL A 309 20.94 0.34 22.31
C VAL A 309 20.64 -1.07 22.80
N SER A 310 21.65 -1.82 23.26
CA SER A 310 21.48 -3.19 23.76
C SER A 310 20.68 -3.26 25.06
N VAL A 311 20.75 -2.24 25.89
CA VAL A 311 20.05 -2.18 27.18
C VAL A 311 18.66 -1.53 27.09
N LEU A 312 18.32 -0.92 25.94
CA LEU A 312 17.00 -0.31 25.71
C LEU A 312 16.09 -1.23 24.91
N ASP A 313 14.82 -1.29 25.30
CA ASP A 313 13.79 -2.00 24.60
C ASP A 313 13.10 -1.09 23.56
N LEU A 314 12.52 -1.68 22.50
CA LEU A 314 11.75 -0.96 21.47
C LEU A 314 10.38 -0.52 21.97
N TYR A 315 9.78 -1.28 22.87
CA TYR A 315 8.38 -1.16 23.26
C TYR A 315 8.19 -0.87 24.75
N LEU A 316 9.16 -1.29 25.58
CA LEU A 316 9.10 -1.06 27.03
C LEU A 316 10.07 0.06 27.41
N SER A 317 9.54 1.20 27.85
CA SER A 317 10.38 2.28 28.30
C SER A 317 11.05 1.93 29.63
N ARG A 318 12.38 2.05 29.68
CA ARG A 318 13.18 1.85 30.90
C ARG A 318 13.40 3.16 31.64
N PRO A 319 13.24 3.21 32.96
CA PRO A 319 13.64 4.34 33.77
C PRO A 319 15.14 4.62 33.63
N PHE A 320 15.54 5.89 33.75
CA PHE A 320 16.95 6.29 33.67
C PHE A 320 17.86 5.50 34.61
N ASP A 321 17.44 5.30 35.86
CA ASP A 321 18.22 4.59 36.87
C ASP A 321 18.45 3.12 36.50
N GLU A 322 17.50 2.46 35.86
CA GLU A 322 17.68 1.10 35.34
C GLU A 322 18.66 1.04 34.16
N VAL A 323 18.68 2.08 33.31
CA VAL A 323 19.65 2.18 32.21
C VAL A 323 21.06 2.41 32.77
N VAL A 324 21.22 3.27 33.77
CA VAL A 324 22.48 3.50 34.46
C VAL A 324 23.00 2.20 35.08
N ALA A 325 22.13 1.46 35.76
CA ALA A 325 22.51 0.18 36.40
C ALA A 325 22.90 -0.88 35.37
N ALA A 326 22.21 -0.93 34.22
CA ALA A 326 22.48 -1.92 33.18
C ALA A 326 23.76 -1.64 32.37
N LEU A 327 24.15 -0.36 32.24
CA LEU A 327 25.37 0.04 31.54
C LEU A 327 26.59 0.04 32.48
N GLU A 328 26.38 0.06 33.80
CA GLU A 328 27.44 0.24 34.80
C GLU A 328 28.27 1.52 34.61
N TRP A 329 27.67 2.53 33.96
CA TRP A 329 28.30 3.83 33.69
C TRP A 329 27.96 4.86 34.75
N SER A 330 28.74 5.95 34.77
CA SER A 330 28.37 7.10 35.59
C SER A 330 27.05 7.71 35.07
N ARG A 331 26.25 8.28 35.98
CA ARG A 331 24.98 8.96 35.60
C ARG A 331 25.19 10.05 34.55
N SER A 332 26.34 10.76 34.62
CA SER A 332 26.68 11.81 33.64
C SER A 332 26.95 11.23 32.26
N ALA A 333 27.74 10.15 32.15
CA ALA A 333 28.04 9.50 30.89
C ALA A 333 26.78 8.88 30.25
N THR A 334 25.95 8.21 31.06
CA THR A 334 24.68 7.64 30.59
C THR A 334 23.74 8.73 30.08
N ARG A 335 23.64 9.87 30.80
CA ARG A 335 22.78 11.00 30.38
C ARG A 335 23.24 11.60 29.06
N GLN A 336 24.56 11.78 28.89
CA GLN A 336 25.15 12.29 27.67
C GLN A 336 24.87 11.35 26.48
N ALA A 337 25.11 10.04 26.64
CA ALA A 337 24.87 9.07 25.60
C ALA A 337 23.39 8.95 25.21
N LEU A 338 22.47 9.03 26.17
CA LEU A 338 21.03 9.05 25.88
C LEU A 338 20.61 10.33 25.15
N LEU A 339 21.17 11.49 25.48
CA LEU A 339 20.93 12.75 24.79
C LEU A 339 21.48 12.71 23.35
N GLU A 340 22.70 12.22 23.17
CA GLU A 340 23.28 11.99 21.84
C GLU A 340 22.42 11.02 21.03
N GLY A 341 21.90 9.97 21.69
CA GLY A 341 20.97 9.03 21.11
C GLY A 341 19.64 9.66 20.68
N GLU A 342 19.11 10.56 21.45
CA GLU A 342 17.88 11.30 21.12
C GLU A 342 18.11 12.26 19.97
N LEU A 343 19.20 13.03 19.98
CA LEU A 343 19.62 13.91 18.89
C LEU A 343 19.92 13.12 17.61
N GLY A 344 20.54 11.96 17.75
CA GLY A 344 20.82 11.02 16.66
C GLY A 344 19.58 10.24 16.18
N GLY A 345 18.46 10.32 16.91
CA GLY A 345 17.19 9.67 16.57
C GLY A 345 17.17 8.16 16.79
N TRP A 346 18.13 7.56 17.51
CA TRP A 346 18.18 6.13 17.86
C TRP A 346 17.73 5.82 19.30
N VAL A 347 17.49 6.86 20.12
CA VAL A 347 16.82 6.81 21.43
C VAL A 347 15.60 7.70 21.40
N ARG A 348 14.56 7.35 22.14
CA ARG A 348 13.37 8.18 22.39
C ARG A 348 13.18 8.37 23.89
N ALA A 349 13.12 9.62 24.32
CA ALA A 349 12.75 9.97 25.67
C ALA A 349 11.22 9.99 25.84
N TRP A 350 10.76 9.59 27.04
CA TRP A 350 9.36 9.57 27.45
C TRP A 350 9.17 10.37 28.75
N PRO A 351 7.98 10.85 29.06
CA PRO A 351 7.70 11.48 30.35
C PRO A 351 8.10 10.58 31.52
N GLY A 352 8.65 11.19 32.60
CA GLY A 352 9.10 10.47 33.78
C GLY A 352 10.52 9.90 33.64
N ASP A 353 11.36 10.53 32.84
CA ASP A 353 12.78 10.16 32.65
C ASP A 353 12.97 8.70 32.22
N ARG A 354 12.20 8.29 31.22
CA ARG A 354 12.18 6.94 30.66
C ARG A 354 12.62 6.96 29.21
N PHE A 355 13.23 5.86 28.75
CA PHE A 355 13.85 5.78 27.43
C PHE A 355 13.51 4.46 26.75
N THR A 356 13.38 4.52 25.41
CA THR A 356 13.31 3.36 24.52
C THR A 356 14.31 3.54 23.40
N ARG A 357 14.78 2.44 22.80
CA ARG A 357 15.45 2.55 21.52
C ARG A 357 14.41 2.81 20.40
N THR A 358 14.86 3.41 19.31
CA THR A 358 14.07 3.57 18.09
C THR A 358 14.62 2.66 17.01
N CYS A 359 13.82 2.35 15.98
CA CYS A 359 14.31 1.64 14.80
C CYS A 359 15.02 2.58 13.81
N ARG A 360 15.23 3.86 14.15
CA ARG A 360 15.77 4.85 13.23
C ARG A 360 17.29 4.71 13.10
N LYS A 361 17.78 4.56 11.84
CA LYS A 361 19.16 4.86 11.50
C LYS A 361 19.31 6.36 11.32
N ARG A 362 20.49 6.89 11.70
CA ARG A 362 20.93 8.23 11.29
C ARG A 362 20.84 8.36 9.77
N THR A 363 20.30 9.48 9.31
CA THR A 363 20.55 10.01 7.97
C THR A 363 21.99 10.52 7.89
#